data_65e09346aa3beb146982e5d06c4c4ec1
#
_entry.id   65e09346aa3beb146982e5d06c4c4ec1
#
_cell.length_a   1.000
_cell.length_b   1.000
_cell.length_c   1.000
_cell.angle_alpha   90.00
_cell.angle_beta   90.00
_cell.angle_gamma   90.00
#
_symmetry.space_group_name_H-M   'P 1'
#
loop_
_entity.id
_entity.type
_entity.pdbx_description
1 polymer ?
#
loop_
_entity_poly.entity_id
_entity_poly.type
_entity_poly.pdbx_seq_one_letter_code
_entity_poly.pdbx_strand_id
1 'polypeptide(L)' 'MAEFSTSVRESGDISIINLKGFLDAHTAPTLENNFTQLINDNKYKIVVNFSDLAYISSAGLGV' A
#
# COMPACT_ATOMS: atom_id res chain seq x y z
N MET A 1 12.42 2.89 -15.67
CA MET A 1 12.32 2.23 -14.36
C MET A 1 10.98 2.57 -13.73
N ALA A 2 10.27 1.57 -13.27
CA ALA A 2 8.98 1.80 -12.65
C ALA A 2 9.16 2.39 -11.24
N GLU A 3 8.54 3.51 -10.98
CA GLU A 3 8.53 4.10 -9.66
C GLU A 3 7.40 3.48 -8.83
N PHE A 4 7.67 3.30 -7.55
CA PHE A 4 6.63 2.86 -6.63
C PHE A 4 5.75 4.02 -6.25
N SER A 5 4.45 3.83 -6.32
CA SER A 5 3.49 4.83 -5.85
C SER A 5 2.32 4.15 -5.18
N THR A 6 1.69 4.88 -4.27
CA THR A 6 0.47 4.44 -3.60
C THR A 6 -0.60 5.52 -3.75
N SER A 7 -1.84 5.08 -3.79
CA SER A 7 -2.97 6.00 -3.68
C SER A 7 -4.01 5.34 -2.78
N VAL A 8 -4.75 6.16 -2.05
CA VAL A 8 -5.78 5.67 -1.14
C VAL A 8 -7.13 6.20 -1.60
N ARG A 9 -8.10 5.31 -1.71
CA ARG A 9 -9.47 5.66 -2.07
C ARG A 9 -10.42 5.11 -1.03
N GLU A 10 -11.46 5.88 -0.72
CA GLU A 10 -12.49 5.47 0.22
C GLU A 10 -13.70 4.94 -0.55
N SER A 11 -14.24 3.82 -0.10
CA SER A 11 -15.47 3.26 -0.63
C SER A 11 -16.34 2.82 0.56
N GLY A 12 -17.31 3.65 0.92
CA GLY A 12 -18.07 3.42 2.15
C GLY A 12 -17.15 3.52 3.36
N ASP A 13 -17.10 2.45 4.16
CA ASP A 13 -16.21 2.36 5.32
C ASP A 13 -14.90 1.61 5.03
N ILE A 14 -14.64 1.29 3.76
CA ILE A 14 -13.45 0.57 3.34
C ILE A 14 -12.47 1.55 2.73
N SER A 15 -11.21 1.46 3.14
CA SER A 15 -10.09 2.20 2.56
C SER A 15 -9.33 1.27 1.63
N ILE A 16 -9.13 1.69 0.39
CA ILE A 16 -8.45 0.89 -0.63
C ILE A 16 -7.11 1.54 -0.95
N ILE A 17 -6.02 0.80 -0.71
CA ILE A 17 -4.68 1.24 -1.07
C ILE A 17 -4.32 0.61 -2.39
N ASN A 18 -4.13 1.42 -3.42
CA ASN A 18 -3.69 0.96 -4.74
C ASN A 18 -2.18 1.11 -4.83
N LEU A 19 -1.50 0.01 -5.18
CA LEU A 19 -0.04 -0.03 -5.31
C LEU A 19 0.33 -0.08 -6.78
N LYS A 20 1.42 0.60 -7.14
CA LYS A 20 1.94 0.61 -8.49
C LYS A 20 3.46 0.59 -8.44
N GLY A 21 4.07 -0.20 -9.31
CA GLY A 21 5.52 -0.27 -9.44
C GLY A 21 6.12 -1.44 -8.68
N PHE A 22 7.25 -1.21 -8.00
CA PHE A 22 8.02 -2.24 -7.33
C PHE A 22 7.91 -2.09 -5.82
N LEU A 23 7.45 -3.13 -5.13
CA LEU A 23 7.40 -3.17 -3.68
C LEU A 23 8.56 -4.01 -3.16
N ASP A 24 9.50 -3.37 -2.50
CA ASP A 24 10.71 -3.99 -1.95
C ASP A 24 11.09 -3.31 -0.63
N ALA A 25 12.31 -3.59 -0.13
CA ALA A 25 12.74 -3.03 1.14
C ALA A 25 12.85 -1.50 1.14
N HIS A 26 13.08 -0.87 -0.02
CA HIS A 26 13.17 0.58 -0.14
C HIS A 26 11.80 1.25 -0.16
N THR A 27 10.80 0.57 -0.73
CA THR A 27 9.47 1.15 -0.92
C THR A 27 8.47 0.72 0.15
N ALA A 28 8.75 -0.38 0.86
CA ALA A 28 7.88 -0.87 1.93
C ALA A 28 7.52 0.20 2.98
N PRO A 29 8.44 1.07 3.43
CA PRO A 29 8.09 2.12 4.39
C PRO A 29 6.99 3.05 3.93
N THR A 30 6.89 3.30 2.61
CA THR A 30 5.80 4.12 2.07
C THR A 30 4.44 3.46 2.31
N LEU A 31 4.35 2.14 2.08
CA LEU A 31 3.13 1.39 2.34
C LEU A 31 2.81 1.36 3.84
N GLU A 32 3.82 1.15 4.68
CA GLU A 32 3.63 1.15 6.13
C GLU A 32 3.08 2.49 6.61
N ASN A 33 3.55 3.61 6.05
CA ASN A 33 3.04 4.94 6.39
C ASN A 33 1.56 5.07 6.04
N ASN A 34 1.13 4.50 4.91
CA ASN A 34 -0.28 4.50 4.54
C ASN A 34 -1.13 3.76 5.58
N PHE A 35 -0.68 2.58 6.02
CA PHE A 35 -1.37 1.83 7.07
C PHE A 35 -1.44 2.64 8.36
N THR A 36 -0.32 3.22 8.78
CA THR A 36 -0.25 3.99 10.02
C THR A 36 -1.23 5.16 10.00
N GLN A 37 -1.28 5.90 8.90
CA GLN A 37 -2.19 7.02 8.78
C GLN A 37 -3.65 6.59 8.83
N LEU A 38 -4.00 5.50 8.14
CA LEU A 38 -5.36 5.00 8.14
C LEU A 38 -5.79 4.54 9.53
N ILE A 39 -4.91 3.82 10.22
CA ILE A 39 -5.19 3.35 11.58
C ILE A 39 -5.36 4.54 12.55
N ASN A 40 -4.52 5.57 12.41
CA ASN A 40 -4.64 6.78 13.23
C ASN A 40 -5.95 7.52 12.98
N ASP A 41 -6.51 7.38 11.77
CA ASP A 41 -7.80 7.96 11.40
C ASP A 41 -8.97 7.02 11.73
N ASN A 42 -8.73 5.95 12.48
CA ASN A 42 -9.72 4.94 12.87
C ASN A 42 -10.32 4.20 11.66
N LYS A 43 -9.54 4.04 10.60
CA LYS A 43 -9.95 3.33 9.39
C LYS A 43 -9.30 1.95 9.38
N TYR A 44 -10.03 0.96 9.87
CA TYR A 44 -9.49 -0.38 10.09
C TYR A 44 -9.88 -1.39 9.01
N LYS A 45 -10.81 -1.05 8.13
CA LYS A 45 -11.19 -1.89 7.00
C LYS A 45 -10.36 -1.46 5.80
N ILE A 46 -9.26 -2.16 5.56
CA ILE A 46 -8.27 -1.79 4.56
C ILE A 46 -8.14 -2.91 3.54
N VAL A 47 -8.27 -2.56 2.26
CA VAL A 47 -8.02 -3.46 1.14
C VAL A 47 -6.78 -2.96 0.41
N VAL A 48 -5.83 -3.86 0.16
CA VAL A 48 -4.62 -3.53 -0.60
C VAL A 48 -4.76 -4.12 -1.99
N ASN A 49 -4.73 -3.28 -3.01
CA ASN A 49 -4.88 -3.69 -4.40
C ASN A 49 -3.51 -3.79 -5.06
N PHE A 50 -3.14 -5.01 -5.46
CA PHE A 50 -1.86 -5.31 -6.07
C PHE A 50 -1.92 -5.37 -7.60
N SER A 51 -3.06 -5.09 -8.22
CA SER A 51 -3.23 -5.35 -9.66
C SER A 51 -2.27 -4.55 -10.56
N ASP A 52 -1.82 -3.39 -10.11
CA ASP A 52 -0.87 -2.56 -10.86
C ASP A 52 0.57 -2.72 -10.37
N LEU A 53 0.80 -3.63 -9.42
CA LEU A 53 2.14 -3.88 -8.90
C LEU A 53 2.93 -4.73 -9.90
N ALA A 54 4.11 -4.24 -10.30
CA ALA A 54 4.95 -4.96 -11.27
C ALA A 54 5.80 -6.03 -10.59
N TYR A 55 6.17 -5.83 -9.32
CA TYR A 55 7.08 -6.72 -8.61
C TYR A 55 6.92 -6.56 -7.10
N ILE A 56 7.02 -7.68 -6.39
CA ILE A 56 7.07 -7.67 -4.93
C ILE A 56 8.20 -8.60 -4.49
N SER A 57 9.13 -8.09 -3.67
CA SER A 57 10.19 -8.89 -3.11
C SER A 57 9.73 -9.56 -1.81
N SER A 58 10.51 -10.55 -1.33
CA SER A 58 10.21 -11.18 -0.04
C SER A 58 10.27 -10.17 1.11
N ALA A 59 11.15 -9.16 1.01
CA ALA A 59 11.17 -8.07 1.99
C ALA A 59 9.89 -7.22 1.93
N GLY A 60 9.37 -6.98 0.71
CA GLY A 60 8.09 -6.30 0.53
C GLY A 60 6.92 -7.09 1.11
N LEU A 61 6.95 -8.41 0.99
CA LEU A 61 5.92 -9.27 1.56
C LEU A 61 5.90 -9.23 3.09
N GLY A 62 7.01 -8.89 3.72
CA GLY A 62 7.09 -8.78 5.18
C GLY A 62 6.38 -7.58 5.77
N VAL A 63 5.86 -6.70 4.92
CA VAL A 63 5.16 -5.47 5.38
C VAL A 63 3.73 -5.76 5.92
#